data_2689121aac8b929f7ef0ae04c6cab96f
#
_entry.id   2689121aac8b929f7ef0ae04c6cab96f
#
_cell.length_a   1.000
_cell.length_b   1.000
_cell.length_c   1.000
_cell.angle_alpha   90.00
_cell.angle_beta   90.00
_cell.angle_gamma   90.00
#
_symmetry.space_group_name_H-M   'P 1'
#
loop_
_entity.id
_entity.type
_entity.pdbx_description
1 polymer ?
#
loop_
_entity_poly.entity_id
_entity_poly.type
_entity_poly.pdbx_seq_one_letter_code
_entity_poly.pdbx_strand_id
1 'polypeptide(L)'
;LNIQSKHLARAGAIALLLASGAALADDYAPGFGPNPTLPAPHKSLMPTVNIARAKPWKQGEQPESPAGFNVTAFASGLEHPRWLATLPNGDVLVAESNAPEPHDENAGIKGFVMKKMQKRAGAGVPSPDRIVLLRDADGDGIAETRSVFIDALHSPFGMALVGDDLYVADTDAVMRFKYEPGATQITTPGEKFMDLPAGPINHHWTKNIIASRDGKKLYVSVGSNSNVAENGIDAENGRAAIMEVDIETKQSRLFATGLRNPNGMSWQPQSGALWTVVNERDELGNELVPDYLTSVKDGAFYGWPYSYYGQHVDDRVKPQRDDLVQAAIPPDYALGAHTASLGLTFYDGQAFPEHYRNGAFIGQHGSWNRKPRSGYKVVFVPFDNGKPAGPPEDILTGFLSSDGHARGRPVGVAVDRTGALLVADDVGNAVWRVAPAAK
;
A
#
# COMPACT_ATOMS: atom_id res chain seq x y z
N LEU A 1 -4.80 1.58 -94.12
CA LEU A 1 -5.06 0.50 -93.16
C LEU A 1 -4.76 1.03 -91.79
N ASN A 2 -5.84 1.31 -91.01
CA ASN A 2 -5.79 1.84 -89.68
C ASN A 2 -5.92 0.65 -88.68
N ILE A 3 -5.00 0.55 -87.72
CA ILE A 3 -5.17 -0.29 -86.54
C ILE A 3 -5.08 0.58 -85.31
N GLN A 4 -6.21 0.82 -84.67
CA GLN A 4 -6.31 1.45 -83.35
C GLN A 4 -6.04 0.40 -82.27
N SER A 5 -5.06 0.66 -81.45
CA SER A 5 -4.79 -0.08 -80.17
C SER A 5 -5.54 0.62 -79.03
N LYS A 6 -6.47 -0.11 -78.42
CA LYS A 6 -7.21 0.31 -77.21
C LYS A 6 -6.37 -0.05 -75.98
N HIS A 7 -5.94 0.95 -75.22
CA HIS A 7 -5.40 0.78 -73.85
C HIS A 7 -6.54 0.66 -72.88
N LEU A 8 -6.68 -0.50 -72.24
CA LEU A 8 -7.49 -0.71 -71.03
C LEU A 8 -6.68 -0.27 -69.80
N ALA A 9 -7.11 0.79 -69.15
CA ALA A 9 -6.63 1.15 -67.83
C ALA A 9 -7.38 0.32 -66.79
N ARG A 10 -6.64 -0.54 -66.08
CA ARG A 10 -7.17 -1.22 -64.88
C ARG A 10 -6.97 -0.30 -63.68
N ALA A 11 -8.02 0.25 -63.14
CA ALA A 11 -8.04 0.89 -61.81
C ALA A 11 -8.10 -0.17 -60.74
N GLY A 12 -7.02 -0.37 -60.00
CA GLY A 12 -6.97 -1.20 -58.80
C GLY A 12 -7.46 -0.38 -57.62
N ALA A 13 -8.66 -0.70 -57.10
CA ALA A 13 -9.13 -0.15 -55.85
C ALA A 13 -8.43 -0.87 -54.67
N ILE A 14 -7.51 -0.18 -53.98
CA ILE A 14 -6.98 -0.62 -52.70
C ILE A 14 -8.01 -0.29 -51.62
N ALA A 15 -8.75 -1.33 -51.15
CA ALA A 15 -9.57 -1.22 -49.98
C ALA A 15 -8.69 -1.21 -48.74
N LEU A 16 -8.48 -0.05 -48.09
CA LEU A 16 -7.95 0.06 -46.76
C LEU A 16 -8.99 -0.50 -45.78
N LEU A 17 -8.78 -1.72 -45.30
CA LEU A 17 -9.46 -2.22 -44.13
C LEU A 17 -8.92 -1.48 -42.90
N LEU A 18 -9.62 -0.43 -42.48
CA LEU A 18 -9.50 0.13 -41.15
C LEU A 18 -10.10 -0.90 -40.18
N ALA A 19 -9.27 -1.76 -39.61
CA ALA A 19 -9.63 -2.52 -38.43
C ALA A 19 -9.77 -1.52 -37.28
N SER A 20 -10.98 -1.01 -37.05
CA SER A 20 -11.38 -0.39 -35.80
C SER A 20 -11.35 -1.48 -34.74
N GLY A 21 -10.23 -1.62 -34.04
CA GLY A 21 -10.18 -2.32 -32.77
C GLY A 21 -11.12 -1.61 -31.83
N ALA A 22 -12.33 -2.13 -31.67
CA ALA A 22 -13.15 -1.80 -30.52
C ALA A 22 -12.37 -2.32 -29.33
N ALA A 23 -11.72 -1.41 -28.59
CA ALA A 23 -11.28 -1.71 -27.25
C ALA A 23 -12.54 -2.15 -26.51
N LEU A 24 -12.59 -3.41 -26.11
CA LEU A 24 -13.57 -3.88 -25.15
C LEU A 24 -13.39 -2.95 -23.95
N ALA A 25 -14.41 -2.17 -23.61
CA ALA A 25 -14.42 -1.39 -22.39
C ALA A 25 -14.33 -2.42 -21.25
N ASP A 26 -13.21 -2.43 -20.53
CA ASP A 26 -13.09 -3.22 -19.32
C ASP A 26 -14.23 -2.80 -18.39
N ASP A 27 -15.13 -3.72 -18.05
CA ASP A 27 -16.26 -3.47 -17.15
C ASP A 27 -15.72 -3.39 -15.71
N TYR A 28 -15.23 -2.21 -15.32
CA TYR A 28 -14.83 -1.96 -13.94
C TYR A 28 -16.07 -1.80 -13.04
N ALA A 29 -16.01 -2.42 -11.88
CA ALA A 29 -16.98 -2.16 -10.83
C ALA A 29 -16.96 -0.66 -10.43
N PRO A 30 -18.08 -0.07 -10.00
CA PRO A 30 -18.12 1.32 -9.53
C PRO A 30 -17.05 1.60 -8.47
N GLY A 31 -16.29 2.68 -8.63
CA GLY A 31 -15.19 3.04 -7.73
C GLY A 31 -13.90 2.28 -7.97
N PHE A 32 -13.75 1.54 -9.08
CA PHE A 32 -12.52 0.84 -9.47
C PHE A 32 -12.04 1.31 -10.85
N GLY A 33 -10.76 1.08 -11.12
CA GLY A 33 -10.17 1.31 -12.44
C GLY A 33 -9.61 2.73 -12.66
N PRO A 34 -9.12 3.01 -13.89
CA PRO A 34 -8.43 4.26 -14.20
C PRO A 34 -9.35 5.49 -14.29
N ASN A 35 -10.63 5.30 -14.58
CA ASN A 35 -11.62 6.39 -14.72
C ASN A 35 -12.90 6.03 -13.95
N PRO A 36 -12.86 5.96 -12.61
CA PRO A 36 -13.99 5.51 -11.84
C PRO A 36 -15.15 6.52 -11.92
N THR A 37 -16.37 6.02 -12.03
CA THR A 37 -17.56 6.84 -11.78
C THR A 37 -17.68 7.06 -10.27
N LEU A 38 -17.56 8.30 -9.83
CA LEU A 38 -17.72 8.68 -8.43
C LEU A 38 -19.15 9.12 -8.14
N PRO A 39 -19.81 8.59 -7.10
CA PRO A 39 -21.13 9.05 -6.70
C PRO A 39 -21.08 10.44 -6.06
N ALA A 40 -22.22 11.09 -5.87
CA ALA A 40 -22.30 12.32 -5.09
C ALA A 40 -21.97 12.05 -3.60
N PRO A 41 -21.30 12.99 -2.92
CA PRO A 41 -21.01 12.85 -1.49
C PRO A 41 -22.29 12.72 -0.67
N HIS A 42 -22.32 11.72 0.21
CA HIS A 42 -23.40 11.52 1.17
C HIS A 42 -22.95 11.99 2.56
N LYS A 43 -23.36 13.21 2.95
CA LYS A 43 -23.06 13.76 4.26
C LYS A 43 -24.03 13.21 5.30
N SER A 44 -23.56 12.38 6.20
CA SER A 44 -24.34 11.89 7.35
C SER A 44 -23.95 12.62 8.62
N LEU A 45 -24.93 12.91 9.48
CA LEU A 45 -24.66 13.45 10.82
C LEU A 45 -23.94 12.45 11.72
N MET A 46 -24.10 11.16 11.46
CA MET A 46 -23.39 10.09 12.15
C MET A 46 -22.60 9.26 11.15
N PRO A 47 -21.27 9.18 11.28
CA PRO A 47 -20.46 8.34 10.41
C PRO A 47 -20.86 6.86 10.52
N THR A 48 -20.82 6.15 9.41
CA THR A 48 -20.99 4.70 9.41
C THR A 48 -19.85 4.07 10.21
N VAL A 49 -20.20 3.19 11.17
CA VAL A 49 -19.22 2.38 11.88
C VAL A 49 -19.60 0.91 11.72
N ASN A 50 -18.73 0.12 11.12
CA ASN A 50 -18.98 -1.29 10.81
C ASN A 50 -17.71 -2.13 10.94
N ILE A 51 -17.10 -2.10 12.13
CA ILE A 51 -15.85 -2.80 12.42
C ILE A 51 -16.08 -4.32 12.42
N ALA A 52 -15.25 -5.05 11.68
CA ALA A 52 -15.17 -6.50 11.82
C ALA A 52 -14.43 -6.84 13.11
N ARG A 53 -15.08 -7.63 13.97
CA ARG A 53 -14.46 -8.11 15.22
C ARG A 53 -13.34 -9.11 14.88
N ALA A 54 -12.19 -8.95 15.49
CA ALA A 54 -11.09 -9.89 15.35
C ALA A 54 -11.45 -11.28 15.92
N LYS A 55 -11.19 -12.30 15.11
CA LYS A 55 -11.33 -13.72 15.44
C LYS A 55 -10.23 -14.45 14.66
N PRO A 56 -8.98 -14.43 15.15
CA PRO A 56 -7.84 -14.96 14.43
C PRO A 56 -8.01 -16.39 13.94
N TRP A 57 -7.21 -16.75 12.94
CA TRP A 57 -7.18 -18.10 12.36
C TRP A 57 -7.03 -19.16 13.44
N LYS A 58 -7.77 -20.24 13.31
CA LYS A 58 -7.55 -21.44 14.11
C LYS A 58 -6.41 -22.27 13.53
N GLN A 59 -5.90 -23.16 14.34
CA GLN A 59 -4.87 -24.10 13.85
C GLN A 59 -5.36 -24.85 12.63
N GLY A 60 -4.57 -24.80 11.53
CA GLY A 60 -4.88 -25.43 10.26
C GLY A 60 -5.81 -24.62 9.33
N GLU A 61 -6.34 -23.47 9.79
CA GLU A 61 -7.02 -22.53 8.89
C GLU A 61 -5.99 -21.62 8.20
N GLN A 62 -6.27 -21.24 6.95
CA GLN A 62 -5.43 -20.36 6.15
C GLN A 62 -6.29 -19.55 5.17
N PRO A 63 -5.74 -18.45 4.60
CA PRO A 63 -6.38 -17.74 3.50
C PRO A 63 -6.54 -18.62 2.24
N GLU A 64 -7.42 -18.19 1.37
CA GLU A 64 -7.73 -18.86 0.10
C GLU A 64 -7.06 -18.12 -1.06
N SER A 65 -6.50 -18.86 -2.01
CA SER A 65 -5.91 -18.35 -3.26
C SER A 65 -6.59 -18.94 -4.49
N PRO A 66 -6.46 -18.32 -5.68
CA PRO A 66 -6.93 -18.89 -6.94
C PRO A 66 -6.28 -20.26 -7.22
N ALA A 67 -6.93 -21.04 -8.10
CA ALA A 67 -6.38 -22.29 -8.57
C ALA A 67 -4.98 -22.09 -9.19
N GLY A 68 -4.06 -23.01 -8.91
CA GLY A 68 -2.67 -22.92 -9.36
C GLY A 68 -1.72 -22.28 -8.36
N PHE A 69 -2.22 -21.86 -7.20
CA PHE A 69 -1.40 -21.38 -6.09
C PHE A 69 -1.63 -22.20 -4.81
N ASN A 70 -0.58 -22.30 -4.02
CA ASN A 70 -0.63 -22.83 -2.65
C ASN A 70 -0.36 -21.70 -1.66
N VAL A 71 -1.06 -21.76 -0.53
CA VAL A 71 -0.86 -20.86 0.60
C VAL A 71 -0.26 -21.65 1.75
N THR A 72 0.81 -21.14 2.35
CA THR A 72 1.42 -21.70 3.57
C THR A 72 1.63 -20.59 4.58
N ALA A 73 1.65 -20.94 5.86
CA ALA A 73 2.12 -20.01 6.90
C ALA A 73 3.65 -20.01 6.87
N PHE A 74 4.26 -18.98 6.27
CA PHE A 74 5.72 -18.78 6.31
C PHE A 74 6.21 -18.63 7.75
N ALA A 75 5.47 -17.90 8.57
CA ALA A 75 5.65 -17.84 10.02
C ALA A 75 4.30 -17.56 10.70
N SER A 76 4.11 -18.09 11.90
CA SER A 76 2.94 -17.85 12.74
C SER A 76 3.33 -17.55 14.17
N GLY A 77 2.38 -17.04 14.99
CA GLY A 77 2.66 -16.64 16.35
C GLY A 77 3.57 -15.40 16.45
N LEU A 78 3.55 -14.55 15.44
CA LEU A 78 4.15 -13.22 15.44
C LEU A 78 3.30 -12.27 16.31
N GLU A 79 3.83 -11.08 16.59
CA GLU A 79 3.13 -10.08 17.37
C GLU A 79 2.82 -8.86 16.51
N HIS A 80 1.61 -8.83 15.90
CA HIS A 80 1.14 -7.73 15.07
C HIS A 80 2.11 -7.38 13.90
N PRO A 81 2.45 -8.34 13.00
CA PRO A 81 3.35 -8.11 11.89
C PRO A 81 2.74 -7.13 10.89
N ARG A 82 3.48 -6.07 10.56
CA ARG A 82 2.96 -4.98 9.72
C ARG A 82 3.67 -4.87 8.39
N TRP A 83 4.98 -4.83 8.38
CA TRP A 83 5.74 -4.60 7.16
C TRP A 83 6.79 -5.67 6.94
N LEU A 84 7.16 -5.87 5.68
CA LEU A 84 8.08 -6.90 5.25
C LEU A 84 9.19 -6.27 4.40
N ALA A 85 10.42 -6.76 4.59
CA ALA A 85 11.53 -6.49 3.68
C ALA A 85 12.34 -7.77 3.47
N THR A 86 12.59 -8.13 2.22
CA THR A 86 13.42 -9.28 1.88
C THR A 86 14.87 -8.84 1.71
N LEU A 87 15.78 -9.45 2.44
CA LEU A 87 17.21 -9.20 2.37
C LEU A 87 17.85 -9.98 1.19
N PRO A 88 19.01 -9.55 0.68
CA PRO A 88 19.68 -10.21 -0.46
C PRO A 88 20.01 -11.69 -0.25
N ASN A 89 20.25 -12.10 0.99
CA ASN A 89 20.48 -13.51 1.35
C ASN A 89 19.20 -14.35 1.43
N GLY A 90 18.03 -13.73 1.30
CA GLY A 90 16.72 -14.36 1.37
C GLY A 90 16.05 -14.32 2.74
N ASP A 91 16.70 -13.79 3.77
CA ASP A 91 16.05 -13.54 5.04
C ASP A 91 14.93 -12.52 4.88
N VAL A 92 13.89 -12.65 5.69
CA VAL A 92 12.74 -11.74 5.69
C VAL A 92 12.71 -10.99 7.01
N LEU A 93 12.78 -9.69 6.93
CA LEU A 93 12.56 -8.81 8.08
C LEU A 93 11.07 -8.48 8.20
N VAL A 94 10.57 -8.53 9.42
CA VAL A 94 9.17 -8.24 9.76
C VAL A 94 9.13 -7.15 10.82
N ALA A 95 8.50 -6.02 10.50
CA ALA A 95 8.20 -5.01 11.50
C ALA A 95 6.99 -5.47 12.33
N GLU A 96 7.23 -5.79 13.59
CA GLU A 96 6.19 -6.03 14.59
C GLU A 96 5.92 -4.72 15.34
N SER A 97 4.77 -4.09 15.03
CA SER A 97 4.45 -2.76 15.56
C SER A 97 2.95 -2.49 15.58
N ASN A 98 2.57 -1.53 16.40
CA ASN A 98 1.23 -0.95 16.43
C ASN A 98 1.33 0.57 16.61
N ALA A 99 0.18 1.27 16.62
CA ALA A 99 0.14 2.69 16.91
C ALA A 99 0.85 2.99 18.25
N PRO A 100 1.67 4.06 18.31
CA PRO A 100 2.26 4.48 19.57
C PRO A 100 1.16 4.78 20.60
N GLU A 101 1.50 4.72 21.88
CA GLU A 101 0.54 5.04 22.95
C GLU A 101 -0.12 6.40 22.68
N PRO A 102 -1.45 6.47 22.76
CA PRO A 102 -2.17 7.66 22.37
C PRO A 102 -1.86 8.82 23.30
N HIS A 103 -1.44 9.90 22.71
CA HIS A 103 -1.54 11.20 23.33
C HIS A 103 -3.01 11.70 23.30
N ASP A 104 -3.27 12.98 23.43
CA ASP A 104 -4.58 13.60 23.72
C ASP A 104 -5.76 13.29 22.77
N GLU A 105 -5.57 12.61 21.65
CA GLU A 105 -6.64 12.25 20.69
C GLU A 105 -7.79 11.43 21.29
N ASN A 106 -7.51 10.69 22.35
CA ASN A 106 -8.47 9.79 22.98
C ASN A 106 -9.08 10.33 24.28
N ALA A 107 -9.03 11.64 24.48
CA ALA A 107 -9.69 12.27 25.62
C ALA A 107 -11.22 12.29 25.45
N GLY A 108 -11.96 12.06 26.54
CA GLY A 108 -13.41 12.10 26.59
C GLY A 108 -14.14 10.86 26.09
N ILE A 109 -15.47 10.98 25.99
CA ILE A 109 -16.39 9.86 25.64
C ILE A 109 -16.08 9.31 24.23
N LYS A 110 -15.77 10.17 23.27
CA LYS A 110 -15.44 9.79 21.88
C LYS A 110 -14.18 8.93 21.84
N GLY A 111 -13.13 9.32 22.54
CA GLY A 111 -11.90 8.54 22.63
C GLY A 111 -12.08 7.18 23.32
N PHE A 112 -12.90 7.13 24.40
CA PHE A 112 -13.22 5.86 25.06
C PHE A 112 -13.93 4.88 24.11
N VAL A 113 -14.90 5.38 23.32
CA VAL A 113 -15.62 4.56 22.33
C VAL A 113 -14.64 4.08 21.26
N MET A 114 -13.79 4.96 20.72
CA MET A 114 -12.80 4.59 19.71
C MET A 114 -11.81 3.54 20.21
N LYS A 115 -11.27 3.70 21.41
CA LYS A 115 -10.38 2.72 22.06
C LYS A 115 -11.04 1.34 22.21
N LYS A 116 -12.32 1.30 22.60
CA LYS A 116 -13.09 0.05 22.67
C LYS A 116 -13.31 -0.58 21.30
N MET A 117 -13.47 0.24 20.27
CA MET A 117 -13.63 -0.21 18.88
C MET A 117 -12.33 -0.76 18.31
N GLN A 118 -11.20 -0.07 18.51
CA GLN A 118 -9.87 -0.53 18.12
C GLN A 118 -9.54 -1.88 18.78
N LYS A 119 -9.81 -2.02 20.08
CA LYS A 119 -9.63 -3.30 20.78
C LYS A 119 -10.48 -4.43 20.17
N ARG A 120 -11.71 -4.15 19.74
CA ARG A 120 -12.55 -5.14 19.04
C ARG A 120 -12.01 -5.52 17.66
N ALA A 121 -11.38 -4.58 16.98
CA ALA A 121 -10.78 -4.79 15.67
C ALA A 121 -9.46 -5.59 15.71
N GLY A 122 -8.89 -5.83 16.90
CA GLY A 122 -7.59 -6.45 17.08
C GLY A 122 -6.41 -5.45 17.10
N ALA A 123 -6.68 -4.14 16.94
CA ALA A 123 -5.67 -3.10 16.93
C ALA A 123 -5.36 -2.48 18.31
N GLY A 124 -6.02 -2.92 19.37
CA GLY A 124 -5.85 -2.38 20.72
C GLY A 124 -4.81 -3.16 21.55
N VAL A 125 -3.72 -3.59 20.93
CA VAL A 125 -2.58 -4.25 21.58
C VAL A 125 -1.41 -3.27 21.67
N PRO A 126 -0.54 -3.35 22.70
CA PRO A 126 0.68 -2.55 22.73
C PRO A 126 1.54 -2.81 21.49
N SER A 127 2.33 -1.81 21.09
CA SER A 127 3.30 -1.99 20.02
C SER A 127 4.48 -2.84 20.52
N PRO A 128 4.87 -3.91 19.81
CA PRO A 128 6.07 -4.70 20.17
C PRO A 128 7.39 -3.96 19.91
N ASP A 129 7.37 -2.92 19.06
CA ASP A 129 8.47 -1.98 18.81
C ASP A 129 9.79 -2.66 18.40
N ARG A 130 9.71 -3.64 17.49
CA ARG A 130 10.88 -4.42 17.05
C ARG A 130 10.80 -4.86 15.61
N ILE A 131 11.95 -5.23 15.05
CA ILE A 131 12.07 -5.98 13.80
C ILE A 131 12.43 -7.43 14.15
N VAL A 132 11.71 -8.36 13.55
CA VAL A 132 11.97 -9.80 13.63
C VAL A 132 12.58 -10.28 12.32
N LEU A 133 13.62 -11.12 12.39
CA LEU A 133 14.18 -11.83 11.26
C LEU A 133 13.57 -13.23 11.17
N LEU A 134 13.14 -13.59 9.98
CA LEU A 134 12.69 -14.93 9.61
C LEU A 134 13.60 -15.49 8.53
N ARG A 135 14.06 -16.73 8.71
CA ARG A 135 14.90 -17.45 7.74
C ARG A 135 14.34 -18.83 7.47
N ASP A 136 14.05 -19.08 6.21
CA ASP A 136 13.76 -20.39 5.63
C ASP A 136 15.11 -21.01 5.21
N ALA A 137 15.62 -21.92 6.04
CA ALA A 137 16.97 -22.44 5.91
C ALA A 137 17.04 -23.60 4.92
N ASP A 138 16.01 -24.40 4.80
CA ASP A 138 15.94 -25.58 3.91
C ASP A 138 15.17 -25.35 2.60
N GLY A 139 14.49 -24.21 2.47
CA GLY A 139 13.83 -23.76 1.25
C GLY A 139 12.43 -24.37 1.06
N ASP A 140 11.81 -24.87 2.12
CA ASP A 140 10.47 -25.47 2.06
C ASP A 140 9.32 -24.46 2.08
N GLY A 141 9.64 -23.19 2.34
CA GLY A 141 8.68 -22.08 2.40
C GLY A 141 8.10 -21.84 3.78
N ILE A 142 8.74 -22.38 4.82
CA ILE A 142 8.46 -22.13 6.24
C ILE A 142 9.75 -21.62 6.89
N ALA A 143 9.66 -20.64 7.77
CA ALA A 143 10.82 -20.09 8.46
C ALA A 143 11.10 -20.88 9.74
N GLU A 144 12.22 -21.64 9.78
CA GLU A 144 12.68 -22.39 10.98
C GLU A 144 13.38 -21.45 11.96
N THR A 145 14.09 -20.44 11.45
CA THR A 145 14.77 -19.47 12.30
C THR A 145 13.91 -18.23 12.49
N ARG A 146 13.69 -17.89 13.74
CA ARG A 146 13.07 -16.63 14.15
C ARG A 146 13.91 -15.98 15.24
N SER A 147 14.31 -14.74 15.06
CA SER A 147 15.04 -13.96 16.06
C SER A 147 14.56 -12.51 16.10
N VAL A 148 14.67 -11.87 17.26
CA VAL A 148 14.55 -10.42 17.36
C VAL A 148 15.79 -9.82 16.71
N PHE A 149 15.62 -9.16 15.57
CA PHE A 149 16.71 -8.62 14.78
C PHE A 149 17.15 -7.24 15.28
N ILE A 150 16.20 -6.36 15.56
CA ILE A 150 16.41 -5.06 16.19
C ILE A 150 15.29 -4.85 17.20
N ASP A 151 15.63 -4.37 18.37
CA ASP A 151 14.72 -4.12 19.48
C ASP A 151 14.71 -2.63 19.86
N ALA A 152 13.79 -2.24 20.74
CA ALA A 152 13.69 -0.91 21.32
C ALA A 152 13.55 0.22 20.26
N LEU A 153 12.75 -0.04 19.22
CA LEU A 153 12.31 0.93 18.21
C LEU A 153 11.05 1.70 18.69
N HIS A 154 10.56 2.62 17.89
CA HIS A 154 9.35 3.37 18.19
C HIS A 154 8.30 3.21 17.09
N SER A 155 7.42 2.23 17.25
CA SER A 155 6.40 1.86 16.25
C SER A 155 6.98 1.78 14.83
N PRO A 156 7.97 0.89 14.57
CA PRO A 156 8.65 0.78 13.29
C PRO A 156 7.70 0.31 12.19
N PHE A 157 7.95 0.74 10.95
CA PHE A 157 7.16 0.29 9.83
C PHE A 157 8.02 -0.04 8.60
N GLY A 158 8.39 0.95 7.78
CA GLY A 158 9.16 0.72 6.56
C GLY A 158 10.63 0.42 6.81
N MET A 159 11.23 -0.38 5.94
CA MET A 159 12.64 -0.77 5.99
C MET A 159 13.26 -0.70 4.61
N ALA A 160 14.49 -0.20 4.51
CA ALA A 160 15.27 -0.17 3.27
C ALA A 160 16.75 -0.46 3.54
N LEU A 161 17.31 -1.42 2.82
CA LEU A 161 18.75 -1.71 2.86
C LEU A 161 19.45 -0.99 1.70
N VAL A 162 20.49 -0.21 2.02
CA VAL A 162 21.35 0.47 1.03
C VAL A 162 22.80 0.18 1.36
N GLY A 163 23.45 -0.64 0.55
CA GLY A 163 24.77 -1.17 0.88
C GLY A 163 24.73 -1.94 2.20
N ASP A 164 25.53 -1.52 3.18
CA ASP A 164 25.57 -2.10 4.51
C ASP A 164 24.78 -1.28 5.55
N ASP A 165 23.98 -0.32 5.12
CA ASP A 165 23.15 0.49 5.99
C ASP A 165 21.67 0.07 5.87
N LEU A 166 21.09 -0.42 6.97
CA LEU A 166 19.66 -0.69 7.09
C LEU A 166 18.97 0.54 7.69
N TYR A 167 18.07 1.12 6.92
CA TYR A 167 17.21 2.22 7.35
C TYR A 167 15.87 1.68 7.80
N VAL A 168 15.43 2.07 8.99
CA VAL A 168 14.13 1.72 9.57
C VAL A 168 13.37 3.03 9.83
N ALA A 169 12.17 3.13 9.28
CA ALA A 169 11.29 4.25 9.56
C ALA A 169 10.44 3.95 10.79
N ASP A 170 10.80 4.58 11.90
CA ASP A 170 9.99 4.69 13.10
C ASP A 170 8.89 5.74 12.88
N THR A 171 7.94 5.83 13.80
CA THR A 171 6.82 6.77 13.69
C THR A 171 7.24 8.25 13.69
N ASP A 172 8.41 8.56 14.23
CA ASP A 172 8.93 9.93 14.46
C ASP A 172 10.35 10.17 13.92
N ALA A 173 11.01 9.14 13.41
CA ALA A 173 12.39 9.24 12.91
C ALA A 173 12.70 8.16 11.86
N VAL A 174 13.70 8.41 11.03
CA VAL A 174 14.41 7.35 10.32
C VAL A 174 15.66 6.99 11.13
N MET A 175 15.77 5.72 11.49
CA MET A 175 16.93 5.16 12.18
C MET A 175 17.84 4.45 11.17
N ARG A 176 19.16 4.50 11.38
CA ARG A 176 20.16 3.80 10.56
C ARG A 176 20.94 2.81 11.41
N PHE A 177 21.06 1.60 10.91
CA PHE A 177 21.80 0.50 11.55
C PHE A 177 22.83 -0.07 10.57
N LYS A 178 24.00 -0.50 11.08
CA LYS A 178 24.93 -1.28 10.28
C LYS A 178 24.44 -2.72 10.18
N TYR A 179 24.31 -3.18 8.93
CA TYR A 179 23.92 -4.55 8.61
C TYR A 179 25.13 -5.38 8.18
N GLU A 180 25.25 -6.56 8.76
CA GLU A 180 26.22 -7.57 8.33
C GLU A 180 25.48 -8.74 7.67
N PRO A 181 25.86 -9.13 6.43
CA PRO A 181 25.20 -10.25 5.74
C PRO A 181 25.20 -11.53 6.59
N GLY A 182 24.01 -12.12 6.76
CA GLY A 182 23.83 -13.35 7.55
C GLY A 182 23.69 -13.14 9.05
N ALA A 183 23.85 -11.93 9.57
CA ALA A 183 23.54 -11.62 10.96
C ALA A 183 22.08 -11.95 11.28
N THR A 184 21.85 -12.49 12.46
CA THR A 184 20.50 -12.80 12.99
C THR A 184 20.03 -11.79 14.03
N GLN A 185 20.90 -10.84 14.39
CA GLN A 185 20.61 -9.78 15.35
C GLN A 185 21.56 -8.59 15.14
N ILE A 186 21.06 -7.38 15.33
CA ILE A 186 21.85 -6.15 15.43
C ILE A 186 21.72 -5.65 16.88
N THR A 187 22.83 -5.69 17.61
CA THR A 187 22.87 -5.23 19.01
C THR A 187 23.50 -3.85 19.18
N THR A 188 24.17 -3.34 18.14
CA THR A 188 24.71 -1.98 18.13
C THR A 188 23.55 -0.99 18.05
N PRO A 189 23.49 0.02 18.94
CA PRO A 189 22.46 1.05 18.87
C PRO A 189 22.41 1.73 17.50
N GLY A 190 21.19 1.95 17.00
CA GLY A 190 20.97 2.70 15.76
C GLY A 190 21.32 4.18 15.91
N GLU A 191 21.76 4.78 14.83
CA GLU A 191 21.91 6.23 14.71
C GLU A 191 20.60 6.85 14.18
N LYS A 192 20.12 7.91 14.83
CA LYS A 192 19.03 8.69 14.26
C LYS A 192 19.52 9.41 12.99
N PHE A 193 19.00 8.99 11.85
CA PHE A 193 19.36 9.53 10.55
C PHE A 193 18.68 10.87 10.28
N MET A 194 17.36 10.97 10.56
CA MET A 194 16.57 12.20 10.47
C MET A 194 15.30 12.11 11.32
N ASP A 195 14.75 13.25 11.69
CA ASP A 195 13.43 13.34 12.31
C ASP A 195 12.32 13.27 11.26
N LEU A 196 11.17 12.68 11.63
CA LEU A 196 9.97 12.65 10.81
C LEU A 196 8.80 13.37 11.49
N PRO A 197 7.85 13.93 10.73
CA PRO A 197 6.66 14.55 11.31
C PRO A 197 5.88 13.57 12.20
N ALA A 198 5.79 13.88 13.48
CA ALA A 198 5.06 13.14 14.50
C ALA A 198 4.21 14.11 15.32
N GLY A 199 4.46 14.26 16.62
CA GLY A 199 3.79 15.20 17.51
C GLY A 199 2.69 14.53 18.33
N PRO A 200 1.95 15.32 19.15
CA PRO A 200 0.96 14.80 20.09
C PRO A 200 -0.22 14.14 19.39
N ILE A 201 -0.55 14.60 18.17
CA ILE A 201 -1.52 13.98 17.27
C ILE A 201 -0.75 13.43 16.09
N ASN A 202 -0.80 12.11 15.87
CA ASN A 202 -0.13 11.41 14.79
C ASN A 202 -1.06 10.35 14.20
N HIS A 203 -2.22 10.80 13.70
CA HIS A 203 -3.33 9.96 13.26
C HIS A 203 -2.89 8.86 12.28
N HIS A 204 -2.11 9.23 11.25
CA HIS A 204 -1.44 8.27 10.38
C HIS A 204 0.02 8.12 10.81
N TRP A 205 0.24 7.25 11.79
CA TRP A 205 1.53 7.06 12.46
C TRP A 205 2.56 6.29 11.63
N THR A 206 2.10 5.44 10.70
CA THR A 206 3.00 4.63 9.86
C THR A 206 3.84 5.50 8.93
N LYS A 207 5.12 5.16 8.82
CA LYS A 207 6.07 5.77 7.90
C LYS A 207 6.71 4.67 7.07
N ASN A 208 6.45 4.67 5.77
CA ASN A 208 7.14 3.73 4.89
C ASN A 208 8.37 4.36 4.26
N ILE A 209 9.34 3.53 3.88
CA ILE A 209 10.60 3.99 3.30
C ILE A 209 11.02 3.06 2.16
N ILE A 210 11.50 3.65 1.07
CA ILE A 210 12.09 2.92 -0.06
C ILE A 210 13.33 3.67 -0.55
N ALA A 211 14.37 2.93 -0.93
CA ALA A 211 15.56 3.52 -1.54
C ALA A 211 15.37 3.77 -3.04
N SER A 212 16.04 4.79 -3.58
CA SER A 212 16.21 4.93 -5.02
C SER A 212 17.02 3.76 -5.58
N ARG A 213 16.83 3.46 -6.87
CA ARG A 213 17.52 2.33 -7.52
C ARG A 213 19.05 2.49 -7.55
N ASP A 214 19.55 3.72 -7.52
CA ASP A 214 20.99 4.02 -7.47
C ASP A 214 21.56 4.08 -6.04
N GLY A 215 20.70 3.86 -5.02
CA GLY A 215 21.09 3.86 -3.61
C GLY A 215 21.49 5.22 -3.05
N LYS A 216 21.18 6.33 -3.73
CA LYS A 216 21.59 7.68 -3.28
C LYS A 216 20.54 8.40 -2.49
N LYS A 217 19.27 7.99 -2.62
CA LYS A 217 18.13 8.68 -2.00
C LYS A 217 17.23 7.70 -1.27
N LEU A 218 16.53 8.23 -0.28
CA LEU A 218 15.41 7.58 0.37
C LEU A 218 14.13 8.34 0.04
N TYR A 219 13.04 7.62 -0.14
CA TYR A 219 11.70 8.18 -0.26
C TYR A 219 10.89 7.72 0.95
N VAL A 220 10.33 8.67 1.70
CA VAL A 220 9.60 8.40 2.94
C VAL A 220 8.16 8.87 2.80
N SER A 221 7.20 7.98 2.99
CA SER A 221 5.79 8.35 3.01
C SER A 221 5.38 8.85 4.40
N VAL A 222 4.65 9.96 4.44
CA VAL A 222 4.15 10.57 5.67
C VAL A 222 2.67 10.87 5.50
N GLY A 223 1.82 10.15 6.21
CA GLY A 223 0.37 10.37 6.18
C GLY A 223 -0.03 11.66 6.91
N SER A 224 -1.25 12.15 6.64
CA SER A 224 -1.81 13.34 7.26
C SER A 224 -1.94 13.19 8.78
N ASN A 225 -2.02 14.31 9.47
CA ASN A 225 -2.31 14.37 10.91
C ASN A 225 -3.79 14.04 11.22
N SER A 226 -4.67 14.22 10.23
CA SER A 226 -6.11 14.23 10.42
C SER A 226 -6.86 13.63 9.22
N ASN A 227 -8.19 13.54 9.30
CA ASN A 227 -9.03 13.09 8.18
C ASN A 227 -9.15 14.16 7.07
N VAL A 228 -9.42 15.42 7.45
CA VAL A 228 -9.66 16.54 6.52
C VAL A 228 -9.11 17.87 7.05
N ALA A 229 -7.94 17.84 7.67
CA ALA A 229 -7.27 18.99 8.29
C ALA A 229 -8.10 19.63 9.46
N GLU A 230 -8.89 18.83 10.17
CA GLU A 230 -9.69 19.28 11.31
C GLU A 230 -8.86 19.78 12.50
N ASN A 231 -7.56 19.43 12.55
CA ASN A 231 -6.62 19.92 13.56
C ASN A 231 -5.90 21.22 13.13
N GLY A 232 -6.30 21.80 11.98
CA GLY A 232 -5.70 22.98 11.37
C GLY A 232 -4.65 22.62 10.32
N ILE A 233 -4.52 23.49 9.31
CA ILE A 233 -3.58 23.29 8.19
C ILE A 233 -2.12 23.26 8.67
N ASP A 234 -1.77 24.02 9.70
CA ASP A 234 -0.41 24.06 10.24
C ASP A 234 0.01 22.72 10.86
N ALA A 235 -0.94 21.92 11.36
CA ALA A 235 -0.68 20.58 11.87
C ALA A 235 -0.32 19.57 10.76
N GLU A 236 -0.56 19.94 9.50
CA GLU A 236 -0.27 19.12 8.32
C GLU A 236 1.08 19.46 7.65
N ASN A 237 1.86 20.37 8.23
CA ASN A 237 3.18 20.73 7.70
C ASN A 237 4.10 19.51 7.59
N GLY A 238 4.62 19.23 6.37
CA GLY A 238 5.45 18.07 6.05
C GLY A 238 4.71 16.75 6.00
N ARG A 239 3.37 16.76 6.03
CA ARG A 239 2.50 15.58 6.02
C ARG A 239 1.68 15.46 4.73
N ALA A 240 0.91 14.40 4.62
CA ALA A 240 0.16 14.03 3.41
C ALA A 240 1.06 14.08 2.17
N ALA A 241 2.25 13.49 2.27
CA ALA A 241 3.34 13.71 1.35
C ALA A 241 4.27 12.49 1.24
N ILE A 242 5.05 12.49 0.17
CA ILE A 242 6.27 11.67 0.07
C ILE A 242 7.46 12.63 0.10
N MET A 243 8.38 12.37 1.01
CA MET A 243 9.64 13.10 1.15
C MET A 243 10.73 12.39 0.34
N GLU A 244 11.59 13.15 -0.31
CA GLU A 244 12.85 12.68 -0.88
C GLU A 244 14.00 13.16 -0.01
N VAL A 245 14.91 12.26 0.34
CA VAL A 245 16.05 12.53 1.22
C VAL A 245 17.33 12.06 0.53
N ASP A 246 18.30 12.93 0.39
CA ASP A 246 19.64 12.57 -0.07
C ASP A 246 20.41 11.92 1.07
N ILE A 247 20.94 10.71 0.84
CA ILE A 247 21.58 9.90 1.89
C ILE A 247 22.90 10.51 2.36
N GLU A 248 23.67 11.11 1.46
CA GLU A 248 25.00 11.66 1.78
C GLU A 248 24.88 12.98 2.55
N THR A 249 24.03 13.88 2.06
CA THR A 249 23.90 15.24 2.61
C THR A 249 22.84 15.34 3.71
N LYS A 250 21.97 14.35 3.84
CA LYS A 250 20.78 14.33 4.70
C LYS A 250 19.77 15.46 4.39
N GLN A 251 19.92 16.14 3.24
CA GLN A 251 18.96 17.15 2.81
C GLN A 251 17.65 16.48 2.36
N SER A 252 16.53 17.04 2.80
CA SER A 252 15.21 16.53 2.46
C SER A 252 14.35 17.59 1.80
N ARG A 253 13.42 17.17 0.94
CA ARG A 253 12.37 17.99 0.33
C ARG A 253 11.08 17.21 0.20
N LEU A 254 9.97 17.92 0.05
CA LEU A 254 8.72 17.29 -0.35
C LEU A 254 8.81 16.92 -1.84
N PHE A 255 8.74 15.62 -2.13
CA PHE A 255 8.75 15.10 -3.49
C PHE A 255 7.38 15.22 -4.14
N ALA A 256 6.32 14.83 -3.40
CA ALA A 256 4.93 14.98 -3.82
C ALA A 256 4.06 15.25 -2.60
N THR A 257 2.96 15.99 -2.79
CA THR A 257 2.05 16.43 -1.71
C THR A 257 0.59 16.18 -2.06
N GLY A 258 -0.30 16.35 -1.08
CA GLY A 258 -1.73 16.14 -1.28
C GLY A 258 -2.15 14.67 -1.36
N LEU A 259 -1.29 13.77 -0.93
CA LEU A 259 -1.52 12.33 -0.77
C LEU A 259 -1.96 12.08 0.67
N ARG A 260 -3.26 11.97 0.95
CA ARG A 260 -3.77 11.94 2.34
C ARG A 260 -3.01 10.98 3.26
N ASN A 261 -2.94 9.71 2.90
CA ASN A 261 -2.18 8.71 3.64
C ASN A 261 -1.48 7.76 2.66
N PRO A 262 -0.37 8.20 2.05
CA PRO A 262 0.45 7.31 1.22
C PRO A 262 1.11 6.27 2.11
N ASN A 263 1.10 5.01 1.70
CA ASN A 263 1.62 3.93 2.50
C ASN A 263 2.62 3.08 1.72
N GLY A 264 2.19 1.99 1.09
CA GLY A 264 3.05 1.15 0.27
C GLY A 264 3.64 1.93 -0.90
N MET A 265 4.94 1.83 -1.08
CA MET A 265 5.69 2.39 -2.21
C MET A 265 6.48 1.30 -2.91
N SER A 266 6.52 1.35 -4.24
CA SER A 266 7.30 0.40 -5.04
C SER A 266 7.70 1.02 -6.39
N TRP A 267 8.85 0.61 -6.91
CA TRP A 267 9.32 1.00 -8.24
C TRP A 267 8.69 0.10 -9.30
N GLN A 268 7.95 0.67 -10.25
CA GLN A 268 7.43 -0.09 -11.38
C GLN A 268 8.60 -0.58 -12.26
N PRO A 269 8.71 -1.90 -12.52
CA PRO A 269 9.93 -2.48 -13.13
C PRO A 269 10.27 -1.95 -14.51
N GLN A 270 9.28 -1.74 -15.39
CA GLN A 270 9.49 -1.33 -16.78
C GLN A 270 9.72 0.17 -16.92
N SER A 271 8.92 1.00 -16.26
CA SER A 271 9.00 2.46 -16.40
C SER A 271 10.01 3.09 -15.45
N GLY A 272 10.37 2.42 -14.36
CA GLY A 272 11.19 2.99 -13.29
C GLY A 272 10.48 4.07 -12.46
N ALA A 273 9.20 4.30 -12.67
CA ALA A 273 8.43 5.27 -11.89
C ALA A 273 8.18 4.77 -10.46
N LEU A 274 8.19 5.69 -9.51
CA LEU A 274 7.71 5.43 -8.16
C LEU A 274 6.19 5.39 -8.15
N TRP A 275 5.62 4.37 -7.51
CA TRP A 275 4.19 4.22 -7.29
C TRP A 275 3.88 4.11 -5.82
N THR A 276 2.67 4.52 -5.43
CA THR A 276 2.17 4.39 -4.06
C THR A 276 0.69 4.03 -4.05
N VAL A 277 0.26 3.39 -2.97
CA VAL A 277 -1.15 3.27 -2.59
C VAL A 277 -1.49 4.30 -1.54
N VAL A 278 -2.69 4.87 -1.64
CA VAL A 278 -3.13 5.95 -0.73
C VAL A 278 -4.50 5.61 -0.16
N ASN A 279 -4.61 5.72 1.16
CA ASN A 279 -5.89 5.67 1.83
C ASN A 279 -6.51 7.05 1.86
N GLU A 280 -7.68 7.15 1.24
CA GLU A 280 -8.40 8.40 1.10
C GLU A 280 -9.27 8.75 2.32
N ARG A 281 -9.87 9.96 2.25
CA ARG A 281 -10.64 10.52 3.35
C ARG A 281 -11.96 9.80 3.59
N ASP A 282 -12.36 9.79 4.85
CA ASP A 282 -13.61 9.21 5.33
C ASP A 282 -14.78 10.22 5.35
N GLU A 283 -15.97 9.75 5.68
CA GLU A 283 -17.16 10.55 5.99
C GLU A 283 -17.81 11.28 4.78
N LEU A 284 -17.65 10.72 3.57
CA LEU A 284 -18.41 11.11 2.37
C LEU A 284 -19.40 10.02 1.91
N GLY A 285 -19.63 9.01 2.74
CA GLY A 285 -20.52 7.88 2.46
C GLY A 285 -19.77 6.57 2.25
N ASN A 286 -20.51 5.50 1.99
CA ASN A 286 -19.94 4.16 1.85
C ASN A 286 -19.12 3.99 0.56
N GLU A 287 -19.43 4.74 -0.49
CA GLU A 287 -18.83 4.57 -1.83
C GLU A 287 -17.84 5.68 -2.18
N LEU A 288 -17.53 6.59 -1.24
CA LEU A 288 -16.55 7.66 -1.36
C LEU A 288 -15.66 7.77 -0.12
N VAL A 289 -14.39 8.04 -0.29
CA VAL A 289 -13.60 8.22 -1.53
C VAL A 289 -12.91 6.89 -1.82
N PRO A 290 -12.71 6.48 -3.09
CA PRO A 290 -11.91 5.31 -3.38
C PRO A 290 -10.47 5.51 -2.90
N ASP A 291 -9.91 4.52 -2.22
CA ASP A 291 -8.47 4.37 -2.11
C ASP A 291 -7.89 4.20 -3.51
N TYR A 292 -6.62 4.53 -3.71
CA TYR A 292 -6.07 4.50 -5.07
C TYR A 292 -4.61 4.06 -5.12
N LEU A 293 -4.22 3.61 -6.31
CA LEU A 293 -2.86 3.34 -6.75
C LEU A 293 -2.45 4.44 -7.75
N THR A 294 -1.30 5.08 -7.55
CA THR A 294 -0.87 6.17 -8.44
C THR A 294 0.65 6.22 -8.60
N SER A 295 1.08 6.62 -9.80
CA SER A 295 2.47 7.03 -10.04
C SER A 295 2.76 8.34 -9.34
N VAL A 296 3.90 8.45 -8.69
CA VAL A 296 4.29 9.63 -7.92
C VAL A 296 5.19 10.52 -8.78
N LYS A 297 4.74 11.73 -9.06
CA LYS A 297 5.47 12.70 -9.90
C LYS A 297 6.13 13.76 -9.04
N ASP A 298 7.36 14.09 -9.36
CA ASP A 298 8.12 15.15 -8.67
C ASP A 298 7.39 16.50 -8.75
N GLY A 299 7.24 17.15 -7.61
CA GLY A 299 6.55 18.43 -7.45
C GLY A 299 5.03 18.39 -7.60
N ALA A 300 4.42 17.20 -7.79
CA ALA A 300 2.98 17.09 -7.99
C ALA A 300 2.18 17.25 -6.70
N PHE A 301 0.94 17.73 -6.87
CA PHE A 301 -0.07 17.82 -5.83
C PHE A 301 -1.28 16.95 -6.19
N TYR A 302 -1.76 16.11 -5.23
CA TYR A 302 -2.81 15.11 -5.46
C TYR A 302 -4.17 15.48 -4.82
N GLY A 303 -4.30 16.67 -4.27
CA GLY A 303 -5.57 17.29 -3.90
C GLY A 303 -5.82 17.46 -2.40
N TRP A 304 -5.50 16.48 -1.56
CA TRP A 304 -5.75 16.57 -0.13
C TRP A 304 -5.01 17.74 0.54
N PRO A 305 -5.62 18.55 1.44
CA PRO A 305 -6.97 18.40 1.98
C PRO A 305 -8.05 19.15 1.19
N TYR A 306 -7.72 19.96 0.20
CA TYR A 306 -8.64 20.89 -0.48
C TYR A 306 -9.57 20.21 -1.48
N SER A 307 -9.15 19.09 -2.01
CA SER A 307 -9.93 18.25 -2.92
C SER A 307 -9.62 16.76 -2.68
N TYR A 308 -10.45 15.89 -3.19
CA TYR A 308 -10.26 14.43 -3.16
C TYR A 308 -10.32 13.88 -4.57
N TYR A 309 -9.64 12.77 -4.82
CA TYR A 309 -9.55 12.09 -6.10
C TYR A 309 -9.35 13.06 -7.28
N GLY A 310 -8.30 13.84 -7.23
CA GLY A 310 -8.03 14.93 -8.16
C GLY A 310 -8.74 16.23 -7.76
N GLN A 311 -9.58 16.77 -8.66
CA GLN A 311 -10.14 18.14 -8.52
C GLN A 311 -11.55 18.19 -7.90
N HIS A 312 -12.03 17.11 -7.26
CA HIS A 312 -13.30 17.13 -6.55
C HIS A 312 -13.17 17.92 -5.23
N VAL A 313 -13.71 19.13 -5.20
CA VAL A 313 -13.58 20.05 -4.06
C VAL A 313 -14.10 19.43 -2.75
N ASP A 314 -13.30 19.45 -1.69
CA ASP A 314 -13.78 19.18 -0.33
C ASP A 314 -14.21 20.49 0.34
N ASP A 315 -15.48 20.74 0.41
CA ASP A 315 -16.08 21.98 0.93
C ASP A 315 -16.00 22.13 2.44
N ARG A 316 -15.54 21.10 3.17
CA ARG A 316 -15.29 21.16 4.63
C ARG A 316 -14.01 21.92 4.98
N VAL A 317 -13.04 21.95 4.07
CA VAL A 317 -11.74 22.59 4.31
C VAL A 317 -11.85 24.09 4.03
N LYS A 318 -11.47 24.92 5.00
CA LYS A 318 -11.52 26.39 4.89
C LYS A 318 -10.27 27.03 5.49
N PRO A 319 -9.72 28.10 4.86
CA PRO A 319 -10.12 28.64 3.56
C PRO A 319 -9.79 27.66 2.43
N GLN A 320 -10.53 27.72 1.34
CA GLN A 320 -10.23 26.97 0.12
C GLN A 320 -8.98 27.53 -0.57
N ARG A 321 -8.35 26.66 -1.36
CA ARG A 321 -7.20 26.98 -2.22
C ARG A 321 -7.50 26.53 -3.65
N ASP A 322 -8.32 27.32 -4.36
CA ASP A 322 -8.76 27.02 -5.73
C ASP A 322 -7.57 26.81 -6.68
N ASP A 323 -6.46 27.51 -6.43
CA ASP A 323 -5.20 27.34 -7.15
C ASP A 323 -4.62 25.93 -7.00
N LEU A 324 -4.65 25.36 -5.78
CA LEU A 324 -4.20 23.99 -5.51
C LEU A 324 -5.20 22.97 -6.04
N VAL A 325 -6.51 23.22 -5.93
CA VAL A 325 -7.51 22.33 -6.50
C VAL A 325 -7.33 22.21 -8.02
N GLN A 326 -7.10 23.33 -8.73
CA GLN A 326 -6.84 23.31 -10.17
C GLN A 326 -5.53 22.61 -10.53
N ALA A 327 -4.52 22.68 -9.66
CA ALA A 327 -3.24 22.01 -9.84
C ALA A 327 -3.28 20.51 -9.50
N ALA A 328 -4.33 20.05 -8.78
CA ALA A 328 -4.42 18.67 -8.34
C ALA A 328 -4.55 17.72 -9.53
N ILE A 329 -3.67 16.71 -9.57
CA ILE A 329 -3.73 15.66 -10.59
C ILE A 329 -4.57 14.47 -10.07
N PRO A 330 -5.40 13.86 -10.93
CA PRO A 330 -6.14 12.66 -10.56
C PRO A 330 -5.20 11.47 -10.38
N PRO A 331 -5.54 10.54 -9.48
CA PRO A 331 -4.85 9.25 -9.38
C PRO A 331 -4.96 8.41 -10.65
N ASP A 332 -3.99 7.51 -10.86
CA ASP A 332 -3.98 6.65 -12.05
C ASP A 332 -5.03 5.53 -11.98
N TYR A 333 -5.39 5.03 -10.78
CA TYR A 333 -6.25 3.85 -10.64
C TYR A 333 -6.97 3.79 -9.27
N ALA A 334 -8.28 3.68 -9.29
CA ALA A 334 -9.12 3.51 -8.10
C ALA A 334 -9.17 2.05 -7.63
N LEU A 335 -9.09 1.84 -6.33
CA LEU A 335 -9.05 0.52 -5.66
C LEU A 335 -10.32 0.20 -4.86
N GLY A 336 -11.39 1.00 -5.02
CA GLY A 336 -12.62 0.90 -4.24
C GLY A 336 -12.58 1.71 -2.94
N ALA A 337 -13.75 2.13 -2.48
CA ALA A 337 -13.86 2.97 -1.28
C ALA A 337 -13.56 2.18 0.00
N HIS A 338 -12.80 2.78 0.91
CA HIS A 338 -12.52 2.29 2.25
C HIS A 338 -11.86 0.90 2.31
N THR A 339 -11.09 0.52 1.30
CA THR A 339 -10.41 -0.79 1.27
C THR A 339 -9.23 -0.86 2.25
N ALA A 340 -8.74 0.29 2.71
CA ALA A 340 -7.53 0.45 3.49
C ALA A 340 -6.34 -0.24 2.80
N SER A 341 -6.06 0.18 1.55
CA SER A 341 -4.93 -0.31 0.75
C SER A 341 -3.63 0.19 1.35
N LEU A 342 -2.82 -0.73 1.93
CA LEU A 342 -1.60 -0.43 2.68
C LEU A 342 -0.34 -0.95 1.98
N GLY A 343 -0.28 -2.26 1.69
CA GLY A 343 0.86 -2.90 1.06
C GLY A 343 0.89 -2.68 -0.45
N LEU A 344 2.08 -2.52 -1.01
CA LEU A 344 2.30 -2.46 -2.46
C LEU A 344 3.64 -3.10 -2.79
N THR A 345 3.64 -4.03 -3.73
CA THR A 345 4.84 -4.51 -4.41
C THR A 345 4.55 -4.78 -5.88
N PHE A 346 5.44 -4.38 -6.78
CA PHE A 346 5.41 -4.85 -8.16
C PHE A 346 6.08 -6.21 -8.25
N TYR A 347 5.52 -7.08 -9.08
CA TYR A 347 6.05 -8.42 -9.27
C TYR A 347 7.11 -8.46 -10.37
N ASP A 348 8.35 -8.61 -9.98
CA ASP A 348 9.51 -8.79 -10.86
C ASP A 348 10.06 -10.22 -10.84
N GLY A 349 9.41 -11.12 -10.07
CA GLY A 349 9.75 -12.55 -9.96
C GLY A 349 9.43 -13.34 -11.23
N GLN A 350 9.94 -14.58 -11.26
CA GLN A 350 9.75 -15.51 -12.38
C GLN A 350 8.88 -16.72 -12.01
N ALA A 351 8.53 -16.91 -10.73
CA ALA A 351 7.82 -18.09 -10.27
C ALA A 351 6.34 -18.08 -10.68
N PHE A 352 5.67 -16.93 -10.61
CA PHE A 352 4.27 -16.80 -11.00
C PHE A 352 4.11 -16.82 -12.52
N PRO A 353 2.91 -17.22 -13.03
CA PRO A 353 2.57 -17.12 -14.44
C PRO A 353 2.86 -15.74 -15.03
N GLU A 354 3.13 -15.70 -16.34
CA GLU A 354 3.50 -14.47 -17.06
C GLU A 354 2.51 -13.31 -16.87
N HIS A 355 1.23 -13.65 -16.75
CA HIS A 355 0.15 -12.70 -16.47
C HIS A 355 0.41 -11.78 -15.27
N TYR A 356 1.12 -12.28 -14.23
CA TYR A 356 1.42 -11.51 -13.02
C TYR A 356 2.68 -10.64 -13.12
N ARG A 357 3.46 -10.77 -14.18
CA ARG A 357 4.72 -10.01 -14.32
C ARG A 357 4.45 -8.52 -14.54
N ASN A 358 5.27 -7.71 -13.88
CA ASN A 358 5.20 -6.25 -13.90
C ASN A 358 3.91 -5.63 -13.34
N GLY A 359 2.95 -6.43 -12.89
CA GLY A 359 1.75 -5.94 -12.20
C GLY A 359 1.97 -5.74 -10.69
N ALA A 360 0.98 -5.16 -10.04
CA ALA A 360 1.05 -4.73 -8.65
C ALA A 360 0.22 -5.63 -7.72
N PHE A 361 0.83 -6.19 -6.68
CA PHE A 361 0.12 -6.81 -5.56
C PHE A 361 -0.12 -5.77 -4.46
N ILE A 362 -1.35 -5.74 -3.95
CA ILE A 362 -1.80 -4.72 -2.99
C ILE A 362 -2.50 -5.42 -1.82
N GLY A 363 -1.95 -5.20 -0.61
CA GLY A 363 -2.58 -5.62 0.63
C GLY A 363 -3.67 -4.64 1.06
N GLN A 364 -4.92 -5.12 1.17
CA GLN A 364 -6.08 -4.35 1.60
C GLN A 364 -6.50 -4.76 2.99
N HIS A 365 -6.22 -3.91 3.98
CA HIS A 365 -6.44 -4.18 5.41
C HIS A 365 -7.93 -4.28 5.79
N GLY A 366 -8.79 -3.64 5.02
CA GLY A 366 -10.24 -3.73 5.15
C GLY A 366 -10.88 -2.60 5.94
N SER A 367 -12.12 -2.30 5.55
CA SER A 367 -12.90 -1.16 6.04
C SER A 367 -13.32 -1.29 7.50
N TRP A 368 -13.45 -0.16 8.17
CA TRP A 368 -14.03 -0.03 9.50
C TRP A 368 -15.36 0.76 9.49
N ASN A 369 -15.65 1.48 8.41
CA ASN A 369 -16.70 2.49 8.29
C ASN A 369 -17.58 2.34 7.04
N ARG A 370 -17.69 1.14 6.45
CA ARG A 370 -18.45 0.86 5.24
C ARG A 370 -19.41 -0.32 5.38
N LYS A 371 -20.57 -0.26 4.73
CA LYS A 371 -21.53 -1.35 4.55
C LYS A 371 -21.91 -1.51 3.07
N PRO A 372 -21.72 -2.71 2.48
CA PRO A 372 -21.00 -3.86 3.02
C PRO A 372 -19.52 -3.53 3.24
N ARG A 373 -18.81 -4.34 4.03
CA ARG A 373 -17.36 -4.19 4.23
C ARG A 373 -16.60 -4.40 2.92
N SER A 374 -15.46 -3.72 2.77
CA SER A 374 -14.56 -3.81 1.61
C SER A 374 -13.13 -4.10 2.05
N GLY A 375 -12.27 -4.54 1.13
CA GLY A 375 -10.91 -4.97 1.44
C GLY A 375 -10.87 -6.35 2.10
N TYR A 376 -10.00 -6.55 3.11
CA TYR A 376 -9.74 -7.84 3.78
C TYR A 376 -9.22 -8.89 2.79
N LYS A 377 -8.31 -8.49 1.92
CA LYS A 377 -7.77 -9.36 0.87
C LYS A 377 -6.48 -8.81 0.28
N VAL A 378 -5.81 -9.59 -0.51
CA VAL A 378 -4.76 -9.12 -1.41
C VAL A 378 -5.30 -9.16 -2.81
N VAL A 379 -5.13 -8.05 -3.53
CA VAL A 379 -5.50 -7.95 -4.95
C VAL A 379 -4.27 -7.78 -5.82
N PHE A 380 -4.39 -8.21 -7.06
CA PHE A 380 -3.44 -7.95 -8.13
C PHE A 380 -4.05 -6.98 -9.13
N VAL A 381 -3.32 -5.94 -9.50
CA VAL A 381 -3.67 -5.04 -10.60
C VAL A 381 -2.71 -5.33 -11.75
N PRO A 382 -3.21 -5.83 -12.91
CA PRO A 382 -2.37 -6.06 -14.08
C PRO A 382 -1.85 -4.75 -14.65
N PHE A 383 -0.65 -4.80 -15.22
CA PHE A 383 0.01 -3.67 -15.87
C PHE A 383 0.44 -4.03 -17.28
N ASP A 384 0.26 -3.09 -18.19
CA ASP A 384 0.82 -3.12 -19.53
C ASP A 384 1.55 -1.81 -19.83
N ASN A 385 2.76 -1.90 -20.39
CA ASN A 385 3.59 -0.75 -20.71
C ASN A 385 3.74 0.26 -19.54
N GLY A 386 3.84 -0.25 -18.30
CA GLY A 386 4.03 0.55 -17.09
C GLY A 386 2.79 1.27 -16.59
N LYS A 387 1.58 0.89 -17.06
CA LYS A 387 0.29 1.45 -16.63
C LYS A 387 -0.68 0.34 -16.23
N PRO A 388 -1.61 0.60 -15.30
CA PRO A 388 -2.68 -0.35 -14.99
C PRO A 388 -3.49 -0.71 -16.24
N ALA A 389 -3.77 -2.02 -16.43
CA ALA A 389 -4.34 -2.56 -17.66
C ALA A 389 -5.38 -3.66 -17.38
N GLY A 390 -6.38 -3.39 -16.58
CA GLY A 390 -7.46 -4.34 -16.29
C GLY A 390 -8.04 -4.19 -14.89
N PRO A 391 -9.13 -4.91 -14.59
CA PRO A 391 -9.74 -4.92 -13.27
C PRO A 391 -8.83 -5.60 -12.24
N PRO A 392 -8.98 -5.26 -10.93
CA PRO A 392 -8.22 -5.92 -9.89
C PRO A 392 -8.69 -7.36 -9.72
N GLU A 393 -7.74 -8.29 -9.53
CA GLU A 393 -7.96 -9.72 -9.34
C GLU A 393 -7.70 -10.10 -7.89
N ASP A 394 -8.57 -10.94 -7.31
CA ASP A 394 -8.38 -11.46 -5.95
C ASP A 394 -7.30 -12.54 -5.93
N ILE A 395 -6.25 -12.33 -5.12
CA ILE A 395 -5.11 -13.25 -4.98
C ILE A 395 -5.13 -13.99 -3.65
N LEU A 396 -5.53 -13.33 -2.59
CA LEU A 396 -5.60 -13.95 -1.28
C LEU A 396 -6.84 -13.41 -0.55
N THR A 397 -7.75 -14.31 -0.22
CA THR A 397 -9.07 -14.00 0.36
C THR A 397 -9.31 -14.80 1.65
N GLY A 398 -10.53 -14.72 2.21
CA GLY A 398 -10.89 -15.46 3.41
C GLY A 398 -10.54 -14.76 4.73
N PHE A 399 -9.90 -13.58 4.69
CA PHE A 399 -9.59 -12.79 5.89
C PHE A 399 -10.83 -12.23 6.58
N LEU A 400 -11.91 -12.02 5.83
CA LEU A 400 -13.23 -11.73 6.38
C LEU A 400 -14.08 -13.00 6.28
N SER A 401 -14.48 -13.55 7.41
CA SER A 401 -15.34 -14.73 7.46
C SER A 401 -16.78 -14.44 7.06
N SER A 402 -17.55 -15.45 6.67
CA SER A 402 -18.95 -15.31 6.27
C SER A 402 -19.85 -14.78 7.39
N ASP A 403 -19.48 -14.98 8.66
CA ASP A 403 -20.16 -14.41 9.84
C ASP A 403 -19.70 -12.98 10.18
N GLY A 404 -18.85 -12.37 9.31
CA GLY A 404 -18.45 -10.97 9.40
C GLY A 404 -17.34 -10.68 10.42
N HIS A 405 -16.58 -11.69 10.85
CA HIS A 405 -15.40 -11.51 11.70
C HIS A 405 -14.13 -11.38 10.86
N ALA A 406 -13.16 -10.62 11.32
CA ALA A 406 -11.83 -10.57 10.72
C ALA A 406 -10.98 -11.71 11.29
N ARG A 407 -10.64 -12.69 10.46
CA ARG A 407 -9.67 -13.74 10.78
C ARG A 407 -8.25 -13.19 10.73
N GLY A 408 -8.02 -12.26 9.81
CA GLY A 408 -6.78 -11.56 9.56
C GLY A 408 -7.02 -10.26 8.84
N ARG A 409 -5.95 -9.49 8.66
CA ARG A 409 -5.94 -8.23 7.89
C ARG A 409 -4.61 -8.08 7.16
N PRO A 410 -4.57 -8.19 5.82
CA PRO A 410 -3.35 -8.00 5.04
C PRO A 410 -2.80 -6.59 5.17
N VAL A 411 -1.48 -6.46 5.38
CA VAL A 411 -0.78 -5.18 5.44
C VAL A 411 0.34 -5.16 4.41
N GLY A 412 1.59 -5.37 4.82
CA GLY A 412 2.74 -5.40 3.94
C GLY A 412 2.73 -6.60 3.01
N VAL A 413 3.17 -6.39 1.79
CA VAL A 413 3.38 -7.44 0.78
C VAL A 413 4.81 -7.32 0.24
N ALA A 414 5.46 -8.47 0.03
CA ALA A 414 6.81 -8.54 -0.52
C ALA A 414 6.97 -9.78 -1.40
N VAL A 415 7.99 -9.80 -2.24
CA VAL A 415 8.36 -10.99 -3.03
C VAL A 415 9.61 -11.60 -2.37
N ASP A 416 9.56 -12.90 -2.07
CA ASP A 416 10.72 -13.62 -1.55
C ASP A 416 11.74 -13.94 -2.66
N ARG A 417 12.92 -14.42 -2.30
CA ARG A 417 14.00 -14.75 -3.26
C ARG A 417 13.61 -15.85 -4.25
N THR A 418 12.59 -16.64 -3.97
CA THR A 418 12.10 -17.72 -4.85
C THR A 418 11.01 -17.22 -5.82
N GLY A 419 10.56 -15.96 -5.65
CA GLY A 419 9.48 -15.36 -6.41
C GLY A 419 8.09 -15.66 -5.85
N ALA A 420 7.96 -16.18 -4.63
CA ALA A 420 6.67 -16.29 -3.96
C ALA A 420 6.28 -14.95 -3.29
N LEU A 421 4.97 -14.72 -3.17
CA LEU A 421 4.43 -13.54 -2.51
C LEU A 421 4.32 -13.79 -1.00
N LEU A 422 4.88 -12.90 -0.20
CA LEU A 422 4.73 -12.85 1.25
C LEU A 422 3.71 -11.77 1.63
N VAL A 423 2.88 -12.07 2.64
CA VAL A 423 1.81 -11.17 3.12
C VAL A 423 1.83 -11.11 4.63
N ALA A 424 2.07 -9.95 5.20
CA ALA A 424 1.93 -9.72 6.64
C ALA A 424 0.44 -9.61 7.02
N ASP A 425 0.06 -10.31 8.08
CA ASP A 425 -1.30 -10.36 8.62
C ASP A 425 -1.27 -9.97 10.11
N ASP A 426 -1.57 -8.72 10.41
CA ASP A 426 -1.40 -8.15 11.74
C ASP A 426 -2.40 -8.69 12.78
N VAL A 427 -3.62 -9.01 12.37
CA VAL A 427 -4.64 -9.60 13.24
C VAL A 427 -4.51 -11.12 13.32
N GLY A 428 -4.09 -11.76 12.22
CA GLY A 428 -3.81 -13.19 12.19
C GLY A 428 -2.47 -13.58 12.84
N ASN A 429 -1.61 -12.60 13.15
CA ASN A 429 -0.29 -12.81 13.73
C ASN A 429 0.59 -13.78 12.93
N ALA A 430 0.57 -13.63 11.60
CA ALA A 430 1.24 -14.52 10.66
C ALA A 430 1.85 -13.74 9.48
N VAL A 431 2.82 -14.37 8.84
CA VAL A 431 3.23 -14.07 7.48
C VAL A 431 2.79 -15.23 6.60
N TRP A 432 1.93 -14.96 5.64
CA TRP A 432 1.46 -15.94 4.66
C TRP A 432 2.38 -15.93 3.44
N ARG A 433 2.61 -17.10 2.87
CA ARG A 433 3.37 -17.28 1.63
C ARG A 433 2.47 -17.88 0.57
N VAL A 434 2.39 -17.21 -0.59
CA VAL A 434 1.67 -17.67 -1.78
C VAL A 434 2.68 -18.06 -2.83
N ALA A 435 2.67 -19.31 -3.26
CA ALA A 435 3.58 -19.84 -4.26
C ALA A 435 2.81 -20.62 -5.32
N PRO A 436 3.33 -20.79 -6.55
CA PRO A 436 2.72 -21.68 -7.52
C PRO A 436 2.58 -23.09 -6.95
N ALA A 437 1.43 -23.76 -7.24
CA ALA A 437 1.26 -25.16 -6.92
C ALA A 437 2.30 -25.99 -7.67
N ALA A 438 2.87 -27.01 -7.03
CA ALA A 438 3.74 -27.96 -7.69
C ALA A 438 2.96 -28.62 -8.85
N LYS A 439 3.62 -28.71 -10.02
CA LYS A 439 3.05 -29.37 -11.22
C LYS A 439 2.99 -30.86 -11.04
#